data_1d1769a2c6de6320f39b5fb7f67a39b9
#
_entry.id   1d1769a2c6de6320f39b5fb7f67a39b9
#
_cell.length_a   1.000
_cell.length_b   1.000
_cell.length_c   1.000
_cell.angle_alpha   90.00
_cell.angle_beta   90.00
_cell.angle_gamma   90.00
#
_symmetry.space_group_name_H-M   'P 1'
#
loop_
_entity.id
_entity.type
_entity.pdbx_description
1 polymer ?
#
loop_
_entity_poly.entity_id
_entity_poly.type
_entity_poly.pdbx_seq_one_letter_code
_entity_poly.pdbx_strand_id
1 'polypeptide(L)'
;MAHDRLRKFNTRDWFQQKINWDGAMVVRTADEIFVRGQTGAALDGSRMHGVGRSAEDAAAQADVALTNLKTLLEEAGSGLADISKITVYIDDRAHRVPIYRTIGRHLRGVHPVSTGLIVNGFARPEILFEIDAAVVPQRGTPHRRLRKYHTDNTRYGASRQSIDCEFCQIVIAGKRLYLRGQTGQTLEDSLDALGDAGTQAAQAMRNVETLLGEAGSSLADICRVVLYVTDRAYLEPARAAVLRHLGDVSCAMSEIIVKGLASPDLVMEVDVHAILP
;
A
#
# COMPACT_ATOMS: atom_id res chain seq x y z
N MET A 1 3.31 24.28 16.57
CA MET A 1 4.24 23.37 17.29
C MET A 1 5.10 22.65 16.26
N ALA A 2 6.39 22.47 16.54
CA ALA A 2 7.27 21.71 15.63
C ALA A 2 6.88 20.21 15.66
N HIS A 3 6.98 19.53 14.51
CA HIS A 3 6.73 18.08 14.47
C HIS A 3 7.88 17.33 15.15
N ASP A 4 7.56 16.24 15.84
CA ASP A 4 8.57 15.36 16.42
C ASP A 4 9.23 14.53 15.32
N ARG A 5 10.55 14.50 15.29
CA ARG A 5 11.35 13.71 14.35
C ARG A 5 12.19 12.71 15.13
N LEU A 6 11.85 11.45 14.98
CA LEU A 6 12.48 10.35 15.72
C LEU A 6 13.50 9.62 14.82
N ARG A 7 14.54 9.09 15.45
CA ARG A 7 15.65 8.41 14.78
C ARG A 7 16.17 9.18 13.58
N LYS A 8 16.68 10.38 13.84
CA LYS A 8 17.39 11.17 12.83
C LYS A 8 18.64 10.46 12.39
N PHE A 9 18.95 10.51 11.10
CA PHE A 9 20.14 9.89 10.51
C PHE A 9 20.69 10.78 9.41
N ASN A 10 21.98 10.59 9.10
CA ASN A 10 22.60 11.14 7.90
C ASN A 10 22.87 10.00 6.91
N THR A 11 22.60 10.21 5.64
CA THR A 11 22.76 9.18 4.62
C THR A 11 24.20 8.75 4.37
N ARG A 12 25.20 9.56 4.74
CA ARG A 12 26.62 9.15 4.69
C ARG A 12 26.95 8.06 5.71
N ASP A 13 26.36 8.14 6.87
CA ASP A 13 26.59 7.21 7.96
C ASP A 13 25.77 5.94 7.76
N TRP A 14 24.65 6.04 7.05
CA TRP A 14 23.75 4.94 6.80
C TRP A 14 23.99 4.29 5.44
N PHE A 15 24.49 3.08 5.43
CA PHE A 15 24.91 2.33 4.23
C PHE A 15 25.93 3.07 3.35
N GLN A 16 26.75 3.97 3.93
CA GLN A 16 27.83 4.68 3.24
C GLN A 16 27.38 5.32 1.90
N GLN A 17 26.21 5.90 1.90
CA GLN A 17 25.68 6.57 0.71
C GLN A 17 26.52 7.81 0.38
N LYS A 18 26.70 8.07 -0.91
CA LYS A 18 27.48 9.23 -1.39
C LYS A 18 26.78 10.56 -1.16
N ILE A 19 25.45 10.55 -1.11
CA ILE A 19 24.63 11.75 -0.92
C ILE A 19 24.60 12.12 0.55
N ASN A 20 24.86 13.39 0.85
CA ASN A 20 24.76 13.94 2.21
C ASN A 20 23.38 14.52 2.43
N TRP A 21 22.52 13.82 3.12
CA TRP A 21 21.20 14.27 3.45
C TRP A 21 20.79 13.81 4.85
N ASP A 22 20.15 14.72 5.60
CA ASP A 22 19.61 14.44 6.92
C ASP A 22 18.15 14.02 6.81
N GLY A 23 17.83 12.85 7.34
CA GLY A 23 16.49 12.29 7.38
C GLY A 23 16.04 11.93 8.78
N ALA A 24 14.78 11.50 8.87
CA ALA A 24 14.22 10.89 10.07
C ALA A 24 13.49 9.60 9.67
N MET A 25 13.53 8.59 10.53
CA MET A 25 12.77 7.36 10.33
C MET A 25 11.28 7.60 10.55
N VAL A 26 10.93 8.51 11.48
CA VAL A 26 9.55 8.86 11.80
C VAL A 26 9.41 10.37 11.96
N VAL A 27 8.32 10.89 11.42
CA VAL A 27 7.84 12.25 11.72
C VAL A 27 6.44 12.12 12.31
N ARG A 28 6.30 12.48 13.59
CA ARG A 28 5.01 12.49 14.28
C ARG A 28 4.43 13.91 14.25
N THR A 29 3.20 14.01 13.78
CA THR A 29 2.37 15.22 13.82
C THR A 29 1.27 15.08 14.88
N ALA A 30 0.42 16.10 14.98
CA ALA A 30 -0.77 16.01 15.82
C ALA A 30 -1.70 14.85 15.38
N ASP A 31 -1.86 14.62 14.08
CA ASP A 31 -2.92 13.74 13.54
C ASP A 31 -2.42 12.52 12.78
N GLU A 32 -1.15 12.50 12.41
CA GLU A 32 -0.56 11.43 11.58
C GLU A 32 0.87 11.11 12.02
N ILE A 33 1.29 9.90 11.74
CA ILE A 33 2.67 9.45 11.86
C ILE A 33 3.15 9.03 10.47
N PHE A 34 4.18 9.72 9.99
CA PHE A 34 4.86 9.41 8.74
C PHE A 34 6.07 8.55 9.06
N VAL A 35 6.13 7.36 8.50
CA VAL A 35 7.24 6.44 8.66
C VAL A 35 7.96 6.34 7.33
N ARG A 36 9.29 6.40 7.36
CA ARG A 36 10.09 6.11 6.18
C ARG A 36 9.81 4.68 5.71
N GLY A 37 9.77 4.44 4.39
CA GLY A 37 9.63 3.11 3.81
C GLY A 37 10.60 2.11 4.45
N GLN A 38 10.09 0.97 4.90
CA GLN A 38 10.88 -0.05 5.59
C GLN A 38 11.22 -1.19 4.64
N THR A 39 12.47 -1.62 4.71
CA THR A 39 13.06 -2.70 3.91
C THR A 39 13.69 -3.75 4.82
N GLY A 40 14.41 -4.72 4.26
CA GLY A 40 15.23 -5.66 5.05
C GLY A 40 16.45 -5.06 5.75
N ALA A 41 16.57 -3.73 5.78
CA ALA A 41 17.66 -3.05 6.46
C ALA A 41 17.46 -2.99 7.98
N ALA A 42 18.50 -3.24 8.77
CA ALA A 42 18.48 -2.99 10.20
C ALA A 42 18.28 -1.47 10.47
N LEU A 43 17.59 -1.12 11.57
CA LEU A 43 17.27 0.28 11.91
C LEU A 43 18.51 1.16 12.19
N ASP A 44 19.64 0.55 12.51
CA ASP A 44 20.93 1.23 12.71
C ASP A 44 21.74 1.34 11.40
N GLY A 45 21.24 0.80 10.30
CA GLY A 45 21.93 0.77 9.02
C GLY A 45 23.11 -0.18 8.94
N SER A 46 23.36 -1.00 9.96
CA SER A 46 24.55 -1.85 10.07
C SER A 46 24.59 -2.97 9.03
N ARG A 47 23.43 -3.49 8.62
CA ARG A 47 23.34 -4.60 7.66
C ARG A 47 22.00 -4.63 6.92
N MET A 48 22.01 -5.31 5.76
CA MET A 48 20.82 -5.78 5.05
C MET A 48 20.62 -7.26 5.36
N HIS A 49 19.37 -7.65 5.62
CA HIS A 49 18.97 -9.04 5.79
C HIS A 49 18.47 -9.62 4.47
N GLY A 50 18.51 -10.94 4.30
CA GLY A 50 17.97 -11.59 3.11
C GLY A 50 18.61 -11.08 1.82
N VAL A 51 19.94 -11.13 1.72
CA VAL A 51 20.70 -10.54 0.59
C VAL A 51 20.82 -11.46 -0.63
N GLY A 52 20.39 -12.71 -0.55
CA GLY A 52 20.16 -13.56 -1.71
C GLY A 52 18.93 -13.07 -2.47
N ARG A 53 18.50 -13.77 -3.48
CA ARG A 53 17.32 -13.38 -4.27
C ARG A 53 16.24 -14.47 -4.26
N SER A 54 16.21 -15.24 -3.18
CA SER A 54 15.24 -16.31 -3.00
C SER A 54 13.92 -15.79 -2.38
N ALA A 55 12.91 -16.63 -2.40
CA ALA A 55 11.64 -16.37 -1.74
C ALA A 55 11.80 -16.25 -0.21
N GLU A 56 12.73 -17.00 0.37
CA GLU A 56 13.09 -16.97 1.79
C GLU A 56 13.79 -15.65 2.15
N ASP A 57 14.67 -15.15 1.27
CA ASP A 57 15.31 -13.84 1.46
C ASP A 57 14.29 -12.72 1.46
N ALA A 58 13.33 -12.76 0.53
CA ALA A 58 12.25 -11.78 0.46
C ALA A 58 11.35 -11.82 1.71
N ALA A 59 11.05 -13.02 2.23
CA ALA A 59 10.32 -13.19 3.49
C ALA A 59 11.12 -12.65 4.69
N ALA A 60 12.43 -12.88 4.72
CA ALA A 60 13.30 -12.36 5.77
C ALA A 60 13.38 -10.84 5.75
N GLN A 61 13.44 -10.21 4.56
CA GLN A 61 13.37 -8.76 4.43
C GLN A 61 12.04 -8.21 4.94
N ALA A 62 10.92 -8.86 4.61
CA ALA A 62 9.60 -8.46 5.08
C ALA A 62 9.47 -8.58 6.61
N ASP A 63 10.05 -9.61 7.22
CA ASP A 63 10.03 -9.81 8.67
C ASP A 63 10.80 -8.70 9.40
N VAL A 64 11.98 -8.35 8.90
CA VAL A 64 12.78 -7.23 9.44
C VAL A 64 12.04 -5.90 9.26
N ALA A 65 11.49 -5.63 8.07
CA ALA A 65 10.79 -4.38 7.78
C ALA A 65 9.56 -4.18 8.69
N LEU A 66 8.78 -5.23 8.93
CA LEU A 66 7.61 -5.17 9.82
C LEU A 66 7.99 -5.08 11.30
N THR A 67 9.08 -5.72 11.71
CA THR A 67 9.67 -5.55 13.05
C THR A 67 10.13 -4.11 13.25
N ASN A 68 10.82 -3.55 12.27
CA ASN A 68 11.23 -2.13 12.28
C ASN A 68 10.01 -1.21 12.38
N LEU A 69 9.00 -1.44 11.54
CA LEU A 69 7.77 -0.64 11.54
C LEU A 69 7.10 -0.66 12.92
N LYS A 70 6.97 -1.83 13.53
CA LYS A 70 6.44 -1.97 14.90
C LYS A 70 7.26 -1.13 15.90
N THR A 71 8.58 -1.30 15.92
CA THR A 71 9.48 -0.57 16.82
C THR A 71 9.35 0.94 16.64
N LEU A 72 9.36 1.42 15.40
CA LEU A 72 9.23 2.86 15.08
C LEU A 72 7.89 3.45 15.52
N LEU A 73 6.81 2.68 15.37
CA LEU A 73 5.49 3.11 15.84
C LEU A 73 5.40 3.15 17.35
N GLU A 74 5.95 2.16 18.05
CA GLU A 74 6.01 2.15 19.52
C GLU A 74 6.82 3.34 20.07
N GLU A 75 7.97 3.66 19.48
CA GLU A 75 8.76 4.85 19.81
C GLU A 75 7.99 6.17 19.55
N ALA A 76 7.13 6.18 18.55
CA ALA A 76 6.26 7.31 18.26
C ALA A 76 5.01 7.40 19.17
N GLY A 77 4.86 6.49 20.15
CA GLY A 77 3.68 6.40 21.02
C GLY A 77 2.43 5.89 20.30
N SER A 78 2.59 4.99 19.34
CA SER A 78 1.56 4.37 18.51
C SER A 78 1.77 2.85 18.46
N GLY A 79 1.11 2.17 17.53
CA GLY A 79 1.27 0.74 17.32
C GLY A 79 0.70 0.26 16.00
N LEU A 80 0.86 -1.02 15.71
CA LEU A 80 0.40 -1.63 14.45
C LEU A 80 -1.12 -1.46 14.23
N ALA A 81 -1.92 -1.39 15.31
CA ALA A 81 -3.36 -1.18 15.23
C ALA A 81 -3.76 0.18 14.61
N ASP A 82 -2.87 1.17 14.65
CA ASP A 82 -3.07 2.50 14.08
C ASP A 82 -2.80 2.55 12.56
N ILE A 83 -2.26 1.47 11.99
CA ILE A 83 -2.05 1.38 10.54
C ILE A 83 -3.40 1.32 9.84
N SER A 84 -3.65 2.31 9.00
CA SER A 84 -4.84 2.39 8.16
C SER A 84 -4.61 1.76 6.79
N LYS A 85 -3.44 2.00 6.20
CA LYS A 85 -3.06 1.50 4.87
C LYS A 85 -1.61 1.06 4.84
N ILE A 86 -1.32 0.02 4.06
CA ILE A 86 0.02 -0.33 3.64
C ILE A 86 0.14 -0.23 2.11
N THR A 87 1.29 0.23 1.63
CA THR A 87 1.70 0.07 0.24
C THR A 87 2.90 -0.85 0.20
N VAL A 88 2.79 -1.92 -0.56
CA VAL A 88 3.79 -2.99 -0.64
C VAL A 88 4.43 -2.97 -2.00
N TYR A 89 5.74 -2.77 -2.04
CA TYR A 89 6.55 -2.80 -3.24
C TYR A 89 7.39 -4.07 -3.25
N ILE A 90 7.41 -4.79 -4.37
CA ILE A 90 8.08 -6.07 -4.55
C ILE A 90 8.80 -6.08 -5.91
N ASP A 91 10.03 -6.55 -5.97
CA ASP A 91 10.82 -6.59 -7.21
C ASP A 91 10.41 -7.71 -8.17
N ASP A 92 9.87 -8.82 -7.62
CA ASP A 92 9.41 -9.98 -8.40
C ASP A 92 8.10 -10.54 -7.85
N ARG A 93 7.15 -10.86 -8.72
CA ARG A 93 5.86 -11.46 -8.34
C ARG A 93 6.04 -12.81 -7.62
N ALA A 94 7.11 -13.56 -7.91
CA ALA A 94 7.40 -14.82 -7.24
C ALA A 94 7.62 -14.62 -5.71
N HIS A 95 8.08 -13.45 -5.29
CA HIS A 95 8.29 -13.12 -3.88
C HIS A 95 6.98 -12.74 -3.14
N ARG A 96 5.89 -12.51 -3.87
CA ARG A 96 4.65 -11.99 -3.31
C ARG A 96 4.06 -12.88 -2.21
N VAL A 97 3.93 -14.18 -2.45
CA VAL A 97 3.31 -15.10 -1.48
C VAL A 97 4.08 -15.17 -0.17
N PRO A 98 5.41 -15.40 -0.14
CA PRO A 98 6.17 -15.43 1.11
C PRO A 98 6.17 -14.09 1.85
N ILE A 99 6.23 -12.96 1.13
CA ILE A 99 6.13 -11.61 1.73
C ILE A 99 4.77 -11.42 2.40
N TYR A 100 3.67 -11.67 1.70
CA TYR A 100 2.33 -11.46 2.27
C TYR A 100 2.00 -12.41 3.41
N ARG A 101 2.50 -13.64 3.42
CA ARG A 101 2.41 -14.52 4.61
C ARG A 101 3.11 -13.91 5.82
N THR A 102 4.25 -13.27 5.61
CA THR A 102 4.95 -12.54 6.69
C THR A 102 4.15 -11.33 7.14
N ILE A 103 3.60 -10.53 6.23
CA ILE A 103 2.71 -9.41 6.56
C ILE A 103 1.52 -9.92 7.39
N GLY A 104 0.88 -11.02 6.99
CA GLY A 104 -0.26 -11.61 7.71
C GLY A 104 0.07 -11.99 9.15
N ARG A 105 1.27 -12.53 9.42
CA ARG A 105 1.70 -12.83 10.78
C ARG A 105 1.84 -11.57 11.65
N HIS A 106 2.46 -10.52 11.13
CA HIS A 106 2.70 -9.28 11.87
C HIS A 106 1.43 -8.43 12.05
N LEU A 107 0.55 -8.39 11.05
CA LEU A 107 -0.65 -7.55 11.05
C LEU A 107 -1.95 -8.32 11.37
N ARG A 108 -1.84 -9.50 11.99
CA ARG A 108 -3.01 -10.29 12.42
C ARG A 108 -3.93 -9.46 13.31
N GLY A 109 -5.22 -9.41 13.00
CA GLY A 109 -6.22 -8.61 13.70
C GLY A 109 -6.24 -7.12 13.38
N VAL A 110 -5.27 -6.61 12.61
CA VAL A 110 -5.20 -5.16 12.25
C VAL A 110 -6.17 -4.82 11.13
N HIS A 111 -6.29 -5.66 10.10
CA HIS A 111 -7.12 -5.44 8.90
C HIS A 111 -6.87 -4.09 8.20
N PRO A 112 -5.64 -3.73 7.81
CA PRO A 112 -5.41 -2.52 7.02
C PRO A 112 -5.95 -2.69 5.60
N VAL A 113 -6.06 -1.61 4.84
CA VAL A 113 -6.15 -1.72 3.38
C VAL A 113 -4.75 -1.86 2.78
N SER A 114 -4.64 -2.48 1.61
CA SER A 114 -3.35 -2.73 0.94
C SER A 114 -3.39 -2.38 -0.54
N THR A 115 -2.33 -1.73 -1.01
CA THR A 115 -1.96 -1.59 -2.42
C THR A 115 -0.67 -2.37 -2.64
N GLY A 116 -0.64 -3.29 -3.60
CA GLY A 116 0.50 -4.19 -3.81
C GLY A 116 1.05 -4.11 -5.23
N LEU A 117 2.27 -3.60 -5.39
CA LEU A 117 2.90 -3.27 -6.66
C LEU A 117 4.15 -4.11 -6.92
N ILE A 118 4.30 -4.61 -8.14
CA ILE A 118 5.57 -5.17 -8.60
C ILE A 118 6.31 -4.04 -9.31
N VAL A 119 7.53 -3.73 -8.82
CA VAL A 119 8.35 -2.62 -9.30
C VAL A 119 9.60 -3.12 -10.03
N ASN A 120 10.25 -2.24 -10.80
CA ASN A 120 11.46 -2.61 -11.53
C ASN A 120 12.70 -2.75 -10.65
N GLY A 121 12.63 -2.35 -9.39
CA GLY A 121 13.71 -2.42 -8.41
C GLY A 121 13.64 -1.29 -7.41
N PHE A 122 14.64 -1.26 -6.55
CA PHE A 122 14.78 -0.32 -5.43
C PHE A 122 16.08 0.47 -5.54
N ALA A 123 16.32 1.34 -4.57
CA ALA A 123 17.55 2.15 -4.50
C ALA A 123 18.83 1.30 -4.45
N ARG A 124 18.75 0.06 -4.00
CA ARG A 124 19.85 -0.90 -3.93
C ARG A 124 19.41 -2.25 -4.49
N PRO A 125 20.30 -2.95 -5.23
CA PRO A 125 19.93 -4.18 -5.96
C PRO A 125 19.59 -5.37 -5.04
N GLU A 126 20.04 -5.37 -3.80
CA GLU A 126 19.73 -6.41 -2.82
C GLU A 126 18.37 -6.23 -2.12
N ILE A 127 17.69 -5.10 -2.31
CA ILE A 127 16.34 -4.89 -1.75
C ILE A 127 15.33 -5.59 -2.66
N LEU A 128 14.55 -6.49 -2.07
CA LEU A 128 13.51 -7.26 -2.75
C LEU A 128 12.09 -6.77 -2.37
N PHE A 129 12.01 -6.03 -1.27
CA PHE A 129 10.76 -5.62 -0.64
C PHE A 129 10.91 -4.28 0.08
N GLU A 130 9.90 -3.45 -0.05
CA GLU A 130 9.72 -2.24 0.75
C GLU A 130 8.24 -2.10 1.13
N ILE A 131 7.97 -1.56 2.32
CA ILE A 131 6.63 -1.28 2.80
C ILE A 131 6.53 0.15 3.32
N ASP A 132 5.53 0.88 2.82
CA ASP A 132 5.05 2.14 3.37
C ASP A 132 3.79 1.92 4.20
N ALA A 133 3.59 2.75 5.21
CA ALA A 133 2.39 2.73 6.04
C ALA A 133 1.79 4.12 6.23
N ALA A 134 0.48 4.24 6.02
CA ALA A 134 -0.30 5.38 6.48
C ALA A 134 -0.81 5.08 7.89
N VAL A 135 -0.41 5.90 8.85
CA VAL A 135 -0.65 5.66 10.28
C VAL A 135 -1.38 6.86 10.89
N VAL A 136 -2.57 6.58 11.41
CA VAL A 136 -3.41 7.58 12.09
C VAL A 136 -3.66 7.09 13.52
N PRO A 137 -3.15 7.76 14.55
CA PRO A 137 -3.37 7.35 15.95
C PRO A 137 -4.86 7.35 16.31
N GLN A 138 -5.36 6.27 16.90
CA GLN A 138 -6.79 6.08 17.19
C GLN A 138 -7.34 6.97 18.34
N ARG A 139 -6.51 7.45 19.24
CA ARG A 139 -6.89 8.41 20.31
C ARG A 139 -8.21 8.08 21.03
N GLY A 140 -8.42 6.82 21.34
CA GLY A 140 -9.63 6.34 22.03
C GLY A 140 -10.82 6.05 21.12
N THR A 141 -10.77 6.42 19.84
CA THR A 141 -11.81 6.05 18.86
C THR A 141 -11.22 5.07 17.84
N PRO A 142 -11.63 3.80 17.86
CA PRO A 142 -11.13 2.81 16.89
C PRO A 142 -11.46 3.18 15.46
N HIS A 143 -10.55 2.87 14.55
CA HIS A 143 -10.82 2.98 13.11
C HIS A 143 -11.98 2.08 12.71
N ARG A 144 -12.90 2.58 11.89
CA ARG A 144 -13.91 1.74 11.26
C ARG A 144 -13.28 1.05 10.04
N ARG A 145 -13.46 -0.27 9.96
CA ARG A 145 -12.91 -1.12 8.90
C ARG A 145 -14.05 -1.89 8.26
N LEU A 146 -14.40 -1.52 7.02
CA LEU A 146 -15.54 -2.09 6.32
C LEU A 146 -15.08 -3.17 5.34
N ARG A 147 -15.95 -4.15 5.10
CA ARG A 147 -15.70 -5.29 4.22
C ARG A 147 -14.37 -5.97 4.57
N LYS A 148 -14.23 -6.41 5.82
CA LYS A 148 -13.10 -7.25 6.24
C LYS A 148 -13.12 -8.57 5.49
N TYR A 149 -11.95 -9.03 5.06
CA TYR A 149 -11.81 -10.30 4.35
C TYR A 149 -10.49 -10.96 4.68
N HIS A 150 -10.43 -12.26 4.41
CA HIS A 150 -9.24 -13.07 4.53
C HIS A 150 -8.79 -13.53 3.14
N THR A 151 -7.51 -13.35 2.81
CA THR A 151 -7.01 -13.59 1.46
C THR A 151 -6.98 -15.05 1.02
N ASP A 152 -7.09 -16.00 1.96
CA ASP A 152 -7.21 -17.44 1.62
C ASP A 152 -8.44 -17.75 0.75
N ASN A 153 -9.45 -16.88 0.81
CA ASN A 153 -10.70 -17.03 0.08
C ASN A 153 -10.76 -16.21 -1.21
N THR A 154 -9.75 -15.34 -1.46
CA THR A 154 -9.72 -14.47 -2.64
C THR A 154 -9.16 -15.19 -3.85
N ARG A 155 -9.84 -15.06 -5.01
CA ARG A 155 -9.35 -15.50 -6.30
C ARG A 155 -8.74 -14.31 -7.03
N TYR A 156 -7.52 -14.48 -7.52
CA TYR A 156 -6.89 -13.54 -8.44
C TYR A 156 -6.77 -14.22 -9.80
N GLY A 157 -7.61 -13.83 -10.76
CA GLY A 157 -7.71 -14.53 -12.04
C GLY A 157 -8.13 -15.98 -11.87
N ALA A 158 -7.54 -16.88 -12.63
CA ALA A 158 -7.85 -18.33 -12.60
C ALA A 158 -7.24 -19.05 -11.36
N SER A 159 -6.38 -18.39 -10.57
CA SER A 159 -5.68 -19.04 -9.46
C SER A 159 -6.13 -18.51 -8.10
N ARG A 160 -6.45 -19.42 -7.19
CA ARG A 160 -6.69 -19.12 -5.79
C ARG A 160 -5.33 -18.91 -5.11
N GLN A 161 -5.08 -17.73 -4.54
CA GLN A 161 -3.86 -17.47 -3.77
C GLN A 161 -4.13 -17.70 -2.28
N SER A 162 -3.47 -18.70 -1.72
CA SER A 162 -3.45 -18.94 -0.28
C SER A 162 -2.39 -18.06 0.36
N ILE A 163 -2.78 -16.85 0.71
CA ILE A 163 -1.95 -15.87 1.43
C ILE A 163 -2.66 -15.56 2.74
N ASP A 164 -2.28 -16.15 3.84
CA ASP A 164 -2.88 -15.95 5.16
C ASP A 164 -2.74 -14.49 5.65
N CYS A 165 -3.54 -13.58 5.10
CA CYS A 165 -3.59 -12.16 5.46
C CYS A 165 -5.02 -11.69 5.71
N GLU A 166 -5.16 -10.84 6.72
CA GLU A 166 -6.40 -10.18 7.09
C GLU A 166 -6.36 -8.72 6.65
N PHE A 167 -7.29 -8.34 5.77
CA PHE A 167 -7.43 -6.99 5.23
C PHE A 167 -8.88 -6.50 5.31
N CYS A 168 -9.09 -5.27 4.87
CA CYS A 168 -10.44 -4.75 4.57
C CYS A 168 -10.42 -3.96 3.27
N GLN A 169 -11.59 -3.56 2.78
CA GLN A 169 -11.70 -2.79 1.54
C GLN A 169 -11.57 -1.28 1.78
N ILE A 170 -11.97 -0.80 2.96
CA ILE A 170 -11.87 0.61 3.34
C ILE A 170 -11.64 0.75 4.84
N VAL A 171 -10.74 1.68 5.19
CA VAL A 171 -10.50 2.14 6.57
C VAL A 171 -10.94 3.59 6.69
N ILE A 172 -11.75 3.88 7.71
CA ILE A 172 -12.15 5.23 8.10
C ILE A 172 -11.39 5.57 9.39
N ALA A 173 -10.42 6.49 9.28
CA ALA A 173 -9.55 6.92 10.37
C ALA A 173 -9.80 8.41 10.66
N GLY A 174 -10.68 8.70 11.61
CA GLY A 174 -11.22 10.05 11.79
C GLY A 174 -12.00 10.48 10.55
N LYS A 175 -11.58 11.58 9.92
CA LYS A 175 -12.15 12.04 8.63
C LYS A 175 -11.49 11.41 7.39
N ARG A 176 -10.37 10.71 7.53
CA ARG A 176 -9.61 10.14 6.41
C ARG A 176 -10.16 8.80 5.99
N LEU A 177 -10.30 8.62 4.69
CA LEU A 177 -10.74 7.39 4.04
C LEU A 177 -9.60 6.81 3.23
N TYR A 178 -9.20 5.59 3.56
CA TYR A 178 -8.20 4.83 2.82
C TYR A 178 -8.87 3.64 2.18
N LEU A 179 -8.80 3.54 0.87
CA LEU A 179 -9.32 2.40 0.12
C LEU A 179 -8.18 1.42 -0.18
N ARG A 180 -8.51 0.12 -0.22
CA ARG A 180 -7.66 -0.86 -0.88
C ARG A 180 -7.50 -0.45 -2.34
N GLY A 181 -6.32 -0.67 -2.92
CA GLY A 181 -6.13 -0.47 -4.36
C GLY A 181 -7.19 -1.23 -5.14
N GLN A 182 -7.97 -0.52 -5.97
CA GLN A 182 -9.07 -1.09 -6.74
C GLN A 182 -8.59 -1.43 -8.16
N THR A 183 -8.93 -2.62 -8.60
CA THR A 183 -8.54 -3.18 -9.91
C THR A 183 -9.78 -3.48 -10.75
N GLY A 184 -9.62 -4.15 -11.88
CA GLY A 184 -10.74 -4.65 -12.67
C GLY A 184 -11.57 -5.76 -12.02
N GLN A 185 -11.15 -6.25 -10.85
CA GLN A 185 -11.92 -7.21 -10.05
C GLN A 185 -13.14 -6.55 -9.44
N THR A 186 -14.29 -7.22 -9.47
CA THR A 186 -15.47 -6.79 -8.70
C THR A 186 -15.24 -6.95 -7.21
N LEU A 187 -16.09 -6.35 -6.39
CA LEU A 187 -16.05 -6.53 -4.92
C LEU A 187 -16.41 -7.96 -4.46
N GLU A 188 -16.92 -8.78 -5.40
CA GLU A 188 -17.25 -10.21 -5.23
C GLU A 188 -16.19 -11.13 -5.86
N ASP A 189 -14.98 -10.59 -6.15
CA ASP A 189 -13.82 -11.32 -6.66
C ASP A 189 -13.97 -11.92 -8.08
N SER A 190 -14.83 -11.39 -8.95
CA SER A 190 -14.84 -11.76 -10.37
C SER A 190 -13.97 -10.78 -11.20
N LEU A 191 -13.38 -11.30 -12.27
CA LEU A 191 -12.60 -10.51 -13.23
C LEU A 191 -13.02 -10.91 -14.65
N ASP A 192 -13.84 -10.10 -15.28
CA ASP A 192 -14.46 -10.41 -16.56
C ASP A 192 -13.73 -9.76 -17.76
N ALA A 193 -12.90 -8.73 -17.51
CA ALA A 193 -12.22 -7.92 -18.53
C ALA A 193 -10.72 -8.19 -18.58
N LEU A 194 -10.33 -9.35 -19.10
CA LEU A 194 -8.91 -9.71 -19.26
C LEU A 194 -8.23 -8.80 -20.28
N GLY A 195 -7.12 -8.16 -19.88
CA GLY A 195 -6.28 -7.34 -20.75
C GLY A 195 -6.88 -6.02 -21.23
N ASP A 196 -8.10 -5.67 -20.85
CA ASP A 196 -8.75 -4.40 -21.22
C ASP A 196 -8.66 -3.38 -20.07
N ALA A 197 -7.69 -2.47 -20.18
CA ALA A 197 -7.42 -1.49 -19.14
C ALA A 197 -8.56 -0.48 -18.94
N GLY A 198 -9.28 -0.12 -20.00
CA GLY A 198 -10.42 0.79 -19.91
C GLY A 198 -11.60 0.16 -19.15
N THR A 199 -11.92 -1.08 -19.46
CA THR A 199 -12.98 -1.84 -18.77
C THR A 199 -12.59 -2.15 -17.32
N GLN A 200 -11.32 -2.54 -17.07
CA GLN A 200 -10.82 -2.73 -15.70
C GLN A 200 -10.90 -1.44 -14.89
N ALA A 201 -10.50 -0.31 -15.46
CA ALA A 201 -10.56 1.00 -14.78
C ALA A 201 -12.01 1.43 -14.49
N ALA A 202 -12.93 1.21 -15.41
CA ALA A 202 -14.35 1.47 -15.18
C ALA A 202 -14.90 0.61 -14.03
N GLN A 203 -14.50 -0.68 -13.93
CA GLN A 203 -14.87 -1.54 -12.81
C GLN A 203 -14.25 -1.05 -11.50
N ALA A 204 -12.96 -0.70 -11.51
CA ALA A 204 -12.28 -0.17 -10.35
C ALA A 204 -12.97 1.08 -9.79
N MET A 205 -13.40 2.00 -10.65
CA MET A 205 -14.11 3.21 -10.24
C MET A 205 -15.54 2.94 -9.72
N ARG A 206 -16.26 1.95 -10.26
CA ARG A 206 -17.53 1.48 -9.65
C ARG A 206 -17.32 0.94 -8.24
N ASN A 207 -16.24 0.18 -8.03
CA ASN A 207 -15.88 -0.29 -6.69
C ASN A 207 -15.60 0.89 -5.75
N VAL A 208 -14.81 1.88 -6.21
CA VAL A 208 -14.51 3.11 -5.43
C VAL A 208 -15.80 3.81 -5.02
N GLU A 209 -16.72 4.05 -5.96
CA GLU A 209 -18.00 4.71 -5.69
C GLU A 209 -18.84 3.94 -4.66
N THR A 210 -18.94 2.62 -4.81
CA THR A 210 -19.64 1.75 -3.85
C THR A 210 -19.02 1.83 -2.45
N LEU A 211 -17.70 1.71 -2.34
CA LEU A 211 -17.00 1.73 -1.06
C LEU A 211 -17.07 3.09 -0.37
N LEU A 212 -16.99 4.19 -1.13
CA LEU A 212 -17.19 5.54 -0.58
C LEU A 212 -18.62 5.72 -0.06
N GLY A 213 -19.61 5.27 -0.82
CA GLY A 213 -21.02 5.32 -0.39
C GLY A 213 -21.26 4.54 0.92
N GLU A 214 -20.69 3.34 1.07
CA GLU A 214 -20.77 2.56 2.32
C GLU A 214 -20.08 3.24 3.51
N ALA A 215 -19.06 4.05 3.22
CA ALA A 215 -18.38 4.85 4.24
C ALA A 215 -19.14 6.13 4.63
N GLY A 216 -20.22 6.47 3.94
CA GLY A 216 -20.95 7.73 4.08
C GLY A 216 -20.28 8.90 3.37
N SER A 217 -19.59 8.63 2.26
CA SER A 217 -18.84 9.56 1.43
C SER A 217 -19.27 9.44 -0.04
N SER A 218 -18.63 10.20 -0.91
CA SER A 218 -18.88 10.18 -2.34
C SER A 218 -17.62 10.47 -3.15
N LEU A 219 -17.70 10.40 -4.47
CA LEU A 219 -16.60 10.79 -5.36
C LEU A 219 -16.16 12.25 -5.15
N ALA A 220 -17.06 13.14 -4.72
CA ALA A 220 -16.74 14.54 -4.45
C ALA A 220 -15.75 14.74 -3.29
N ASP A 221 -15.62 13.76 -2.41
CA ASP A 221 -14.70 13.79 -1.27
C ASP A 221 -13.29 13.30 -1.62
N ILE A 222 -13.08 12.83 -2.86
CA ILE A 222 -11.76 12.35 -3.32
C ILE A 222 -10.79 13.52 -3.40
N CYS A 223 -9.69 13.42 -2.65
CA CYS A 223 -8.61 14.40 -2.65
C CYS A 223 -7.46 13.96 -3.57
N ARG A 224 -7.19 12.66 -3.66
CA ARG A 224 -6.07 12.12 -4.43
C ARG A 224 -6.43 10.80 -5.10
N VAL A 225 -5.99 10.66 -6.35
CA VAL A 225 -6.01 9.41 -7.13
C VAL A 225 -4.59 9.10 -7.60
N VAL A 226 -4.16 7.84 -7.47
CA VAL A 226 -2.98 7.33 -8.15
C VAL A 226 -3.42 6.20 -9.08
N LEU A 227 -3.17 6.38 -10.37
CA LEU A 227 -3.43 5.37 -11.39
C LEU A 227 -2.14 4.62 -11.70
N TYR A 228 -2.12 3.33 -11.41
CA TYR A 228 -1.07 2.41 -11.80
C TYR A 228 -1.49 1.63 -13.03
N VAL A 229 -0.58 1.48 -13.99
CA VAL A 229 -0.76 0.61 -15.17
C VAL A 229 0.49 -0.23 -15.40
N THR A 230 0.33 -1.42 -15.97
CA THR A 230 1.46 -2.34 -16.20
C THR A 230 2.17 -2.10 -17.52
N ASP A 231 1.58 -1.32 -18.42
CA ASP A 231 2.17 -0.91 -19.70
C ASP A 231 1.72 0.50 -20.06
N ARG A 232 2.56 1.23 -20.77
CA ARG A 232 2.23 2.58 -21.27
C ARG A 232 1.01 2.60 -22.18
N ALA A 233 0.79 1.54 -22.95
CA ALA A 233 -0.37 1.42 -23.82
C ALA A 233 -1.71 1.37 -23.07
N TYR A 234 -1.69 0.97 -21.81
CA TYR A 234 -2.89 0.92 -20.95
C TYR A 234 -3.24 2.27 -20.32
N LEU A 235 -2.32 3.22 -20.32
CA LEU A 235 -2.50 4.48 -19.60
C LEU A 235 -3.68 5.29 -20.11
N GLU A 236 -3.76 5.51 -21.42
CA GLU A 236 -4.80 6.36 -22.01
C GLU A 236 -6.22 5.77 -21.84
N PRO A 237 -6.49 4.48 -22.18
CA PRO A 237 -7.80 3.89 -21.96
C PRO A 237 -8.20 3.85 -20.46
N ALA A 238 -7.25 3.55 -19.55
CA ALA A 238 -7.53 3.55 -18.12
C ALA A 238 -7.84 4.98 -17.61
N ARG A 239 -7.02 5.96 -17.97
CA ARG A 239 -7.23 7.38 -17.62
C ARG A 239 -8.60 7.87 -18.10
N ALA A 240 -8.95 7.61 -19.35
CA ALA A 240 -10.24 8.03 -19.90
C ALA A 240 -11.42 7.46 -19.11
N ALA A 241 -11.33 6.21 -18.65
CA ALA A 241 -12.36 5.59 -17.83
C ALA A 241 -12.41 6.21 -16.41
N VAL A 242 -11.27 6.44 -15.77
CA VAL A 242 -11.19 7.09 -14.44
C VAL A 242 -11.80 8.50 -14.50
N LEU A 243 -11.38 9.32 -15.46
CA LEU A 243 -11.89 10.71 -15.60
C LEU A 243 -13.37 10.75 -15.90
N ARG A 244 -13.90 9.80 -16.69
CA ARG A 244 -15.35 9.72 -16.96
C ARG A 244 -16.16 9.47 -15.69
N HIS A 245 -15.64 8.65 -14.75
CA HIS A 245 -16.31 8.40 -13.47
C HIS A 245 -16.17 9.58 -12.50
N LEU A 246 -15.01 10.25 -12.50
CA LEU A 246 -14.82 11.44 -11.66
C LEU A 246 -15.72 12.61 -12.10
N GLY A 247 -16.06 12.71 -13.40
CA GLY A 247 -16.87 13.81 -13.91
C GLY A 247 -16.23 15.18 -13.63
N ASP A 248 -16.92 16.03 -12.89
CA ASP A 248 -16.45 17.38 -12.52
C ASP A 248 -15.58 17.40 -11.25
N VAL A 249 -15.27 16.24 -10.65
CA VAL A 249 -14.42 16.16 -9.45
C VAL A 249 -12.98 16.47 -9.81
N SER A 250 -12.47 17.59 -9.30
CA SER A 250 -11.07 17.98 -9.43
C SER A 250 -10.25 17.45 -8.23
N CYS A 251 -9.39 16.47 -8.47
CA CYS A 251 -8.51 15.90 -7.45
C CYS A 251 -7.04 15.90 -7.88
N ALA A 252 -6.13 15.74 -6.93
CA ALA A 252 -4.72 15.54 -7.25
C ALA A 252 -4.55 14.15 -7.86
N MET A 253 -4.03 14.05 -9.10
CA MET A 253 -3.85 12.79 -9.80
C MET A 253 -2.38 12.54 -10.14
N SER A 254 -1.93 11.31 -9.93
CA SER A 254 -0.62 10.80 -10.34
C SER A 254 -0.79 9.54 -11.17
N GLU A 255 0.09 9.33 -12.14
CA GLU A 255 0.04 8.19 -13.05
C GLU A 255 1.41 7.51 -13.10
N ILE A 256 1.44 6.21 -12.85
CA ILE A 256 2.69 5.46 -12.68
C ILE A 256 2.62 4.15 -13.46
N ILE A 257 3.69 3.87 -14.22
CA ILE A 257 3.86 2.58 -14.88
C ILE A 257 4.64 1.67 -13.92
N VAL A 258 4.05 0.52 -13.59
CA VAL A 258 4.64 -0.49 -12.71
C VAL A 258 4.98 -1.75 -13.51
N LYS A 259 5.86 -2.59 -13.00
CA LYS A 259 6.25 -3.86 -13.65
C LYS A 259 5.11 -4.88 -13.64
N GLY A 260 4.20 -4.79 -12.66
CA GLY A 260 3.06 -5.69 -12.54
C GLY A 260 2.23 -5.44 -11.29
N LEU A 261 1.15 -6.19 -11.18
CA LEU A 261 0.21 -6.18 -10.06
C LEU A 261 0.11 -7.57 -9.44
N ALA A 262 -0.88 -7.78 -8.56
CA ALA A 262 -1.09 -9.03 -7.84
C ALA A 262 -1.23 -10.26 -8.75
N SER A 263 -1.90 -10.10 -9.90
CA SER A 263 -2.04 -11.12 -10.97
C SER A 263 -1.57 -10.54 -12.30
N PRO A 264 -1.07 -11.37 -13.24
CA PRO A 264 -0.78 -10.92 -14.61
C PRO A 264 -2.03 -10.48 -15.38
N ASP A 265 -3.22 -10.91 -14.97
CA ASP A 265 -4.50 -10.55 -15.60
C ASP A 265 -4.95 -9.12 -15.23
N LEU A 266 -4.38 -8.55 -14.17
CA LEU A 266 -4.63 -7.18 -13.74
C LEU A 266 -3.64 -6.25 -14.43
N VAL A 267 -4.15 -5.33 -15.25
CA VAL A 267 -3.33 -4.42 -16.05
C VAL A 267 -3.35 -2.98 -15.52
N MET A 268 -4.23 -2.71 -14.56
CA MET A 268 -4.31 -1.42 -13.88
C MET A 268 -4.79 -1.57 -12.43
N GLU A 269 -4.48 -0.57 -11.61
CA GLU A 269 -4.96 -0.40 -10.23
C GLU A 269 -5.17 1.08 -9.94
N VAL A 270 -6.25 1.44 -9.25
CA VAL A 270 -6.53 2.79 -8.77
C VAL A 270 -6.40 2.82 -7.25
N ASP A 271 -5.60 3.75 -6.76
CA ASP A 271 -5.44 4.05 -5.34
C ASP A 271 -6.10 5.40 -5.02
N VAL A 272 -7.02 5.42 -4.06
CA VAL A 272 -7.83 6.59 -3.74
C VAL A 272 -7.69 6.97 -2.28
N HIS A 273 -7.48 8.27 -2.05
CA HIS A 273 -7.61 8.90 -0.74
C HIS A 273 -8.75 9.92 -0.78
N ALA A 274 -9.66 9.83 0.18
CA ALA A 274 -10.75 10.77 0.37
C ALA A 274 -10.79 11.30 1.81
N ILE A 275 -11.42 12.44 2.01
CA ILE A 275 -11.57 13.07 3.32
C ILE A 275 -13.03 13.47 3.48
N LEU A 276 -13.67 12.97 4.55
CA LEU A 276 -15.04 13.36 4.91
C LEU A 276 -15.13 14.87 5.18
N PRO A 277 -16.18 15.56 4.78
CA PRO A 277 -16.36 16.99 4.97
C PRO A 277 -16.41 17.44 6.43
#